data_f8447040baf1785685670690ebc67b71
#
_entry.id   f8447040baf1785685670690ebc67b71
#
_cell.length_a   1.000
_cell.length_b   1.000
_cell.length_c   1.000
_cell.angle_alpha   90.00
_cell.angle_beta   90.00
_cell.angle_gamma   90.00
#
_symmetry.space_group_name_H-M   'P 1'
#
loop_
_entity.id
_entity.type
_entity.pdbx_description
1 polymer ?
#
loop_
_entity_poly.entity_id
_entity_poly.type
_entity_poly.pdbx_seq_one_letter_code
_entity_poly.pdbx_strand_id
1 'polypeptide(L)'
;GPRESRQIVGPYALTGDDIHFGRKYGDAIARGSWWIDIHCPLGNTYPVHLCRKECPKGTDCPFFAAEYERMRTTEELYPPKGDWYDIPYRCLLSVDVPNLLSSGRCISATHEGMAGSRVMGTCVALGQAAGTAAALAVRAGVAPAAVDVAGLQDALRRDGQLV
;
A
#
# COMPACT_ATOMS: atom_id res chain seq x y z
N GLY A 1 14.90 -1.48 -10.71
CA GLY A 1 13.74 -1.97 -11.42
C GLY A 1 12.51 -1.11 -11.18
N PRO A 2 11.41 -1.31 -11.95
CA PRO A 2 10.19 -0.54 -11.78
C PRO A 2 9.64 -0.71 -10.36
N ARG A 3 9.35 0.41 -9.70
CA ARG A 3 8.80 0.43 -8.34
C ARG A 3 7.29 0.52 -8.33
N GLU A 4 6.72 1.04 -9.41
CA GLU A 4 5.29 1.15 -9.65
C GLU A 4 5.06 1.10 -11.16
N SER A 5 4.10 0.30 -11.62
CA SER A 5 3.72 0.24 -13.02
C SER A 5 2.24 -0.10 -13.20
N ARG A 6 1.84 -1.33 -12.92
CA ARG A 6 0.48 -1.83 -13.05
C ARG A 6 0.00 -2.37 -11.72
N GLN A 7 -1.25 -2.07 -11.40
CA GLN A 7 -1.94 -2.48 -10.19
C GLN A 7 -3.29 -3.05 -10.58
N ILE A 8 -3.83 -3.92 -9.73
CA ILE A 8 -5.23 -4.31 -9.88
C ILE A 8 -6.14 -3.17 -9.40
N VAL A 9 -7.36 -3.19 -9.87
CA VAL A 9 -8.44 -2.39 -9.27
C VAL A 9 -9.15 -3.29 -8.28
N GLY A 10 -9.04 -2.95 -7.00
CA GLY A 10 -9.66 -3.68 -5.90
C GLY A 10 -10.89 -2.95 -5.35
N PRO A 11 -11.65 -3.61 -4.48
CA PRO A 11 -12.77 -2.98 -3.75
C PRO A 11 -12.35 -1.81 -2.86
N TYR A 12 -11.06 -1.77 -2.52
CA TYR A 12 -10.43 -0.66 -1.82
C TYR A 12 -9.03 -0.40 -2.39
N ALA A 13 -8.66 0.87 -2.49
CA ALA A 13 -7.31 1.29 -2.83
C ALA A 13 -6.65 1.90 -1.59
N LEU A 14 -5.51 1.36 -1.16
CA LEU A 14 -4.73 1.93 -0.08
C LEU A 14 -4.31 3.36 -0.45
N THR A 15 -4.50 4.31 0.45
CA THR A 15 -4.27 5.75 0.20
C THR A 15 -3.12 6.31 1.01
N GLY A 16 -2.65 7.51 0.65
CA GLY A 16 -1.71 8.26 1.47
C GLY A 16 -2.29 8.65 2.84
N ASP A 17 -3.59 8.88 2.91
CA ASP A 17 -4.27 9.18 4.18
C ASP A 17 -4.29 7.99 5.13
N ASP A 18 -4.39 6.76 4.61
CA ASP A 18 -4.29 5.56 5.43
C ASP A 18 -2.93 5.48 6.13
N ILE A 19 -1.87 5.87 5.40
CA ILE A 19 -0.52 5.92 5.92
C ILE A 19 -0.38 7.04 6.94
N HIS A 20 -0.73 8.28 6.56
CA HIS A 20 -0.57 9.44 7.40
C HIS A 20 -1.32 9.33 8.74
N PHE A 21 -2.57 8.86 8.70
CA PHE A 21 -3.39 8.72 9.91
C PHE A 21 -3.21 7.38 10.63
N GLY A 22 -2.35 6.48 10.12
CA GLY A 22 -2.14 5.17 10.73
C GLY A 22 -3.43 4.35 10.82
N ARG A 23 -4.26 4.37 9.77
CA ARG A 23 -5.61 3.78 9.80
C ARG A 23 -5.58 2.30 10.09
N LYS A 24 -6.55 1.83 10.86
CA LYS A 24 -6.75 0.44 11.26
C LYS A 24 -8.02 -0.12 10.62
N TYR A 25 -7.95 -1.38 10.20
CA TYR A 25 -9.04 -2.05 9.48
C TYR A 25 -9.37 -3.40 10.09
N GLY A 26 -10.65 -3.74 10.16
CA GLY A 26 -11.10 -5.04 10.65
C GLY A 26 -10.66 -6.22 9.77
N ASP A 27 -10.36 -5.96 8.50
CA ASP A 27 -9.84 -6.93 7.53
C ASP A 27 -8.33 -6.76 7.25
N ALA A 28 -7.58 -6.23 8.22
CA ALA A 28 -6.13 -6.08 8.11
C ALA A 28 -5.43 -7.44 7.88
N ILE A 29 -4.50 -7.47 6.91
CA ILE A 29 -3.69 -8.67 6.61
C ILE A 29 -2.18 -8.41 6.67
N ALA A 30 -1.79 -7.18 6.84
CA ALA A 30 -0.41 -6.76 7.05
C ALA A 30 -0.37 -5.39 7.71
N ARG A 31 0.77 -5.06 8.32
CA ARG A 31 1.07 -3.74 8.88
C ARG A 31 2.19 -3.09 8.10
N GLY A 32 2.05 -1.79 7.80
CA GLY A 32 3.07 -0.96 7.20
C GLY A 32 3.50 0.13 8.16
N SER A 33 4.79 0.42 8.22
CA SER A 33 5.36 1.53 9.00
C SER A 33 6.26 2.44 8.16
N TRP A 34 6.39 2.13 6.88
CA TRP A 34 7.19 2.94 5.97
C TRP A 34 6.42 4.19 5.54
N TRP A 35 7.14 5.27 5.33
CA TRP A 35 6.60 6.57 4.91
C TRP A 35 6.29 6.60 3.40
N ILE A 36 5.60 7.67 2.95
CA ILE A 36 5.26 7.90 1.54
C ILE A 36 6.52 8.34 0.80
N ASP A 37 7.24 7.37 0.23
CA ASP A 37 8.52 7.56 -0.45
C ASP A 37 8.33 7.74 -1.96
N ILE A 38 8.06 8.96 -2.39
CA ILE A 38 7.92 9.32 -3.80
C ILE A 38 9.21 9.99 -4.29
N HIS A 39 9.75 9.47 -5.38
CA HIS A 39 10.96 10.00 -6.02
C HIS A 39 10.61 10.91 -7.18
N CYS A 40 11.45 11.93 -7.39
CA CYS A 40 11.31 12.85 -8.51
C CYS A 40 11.44 12.12 -9.86
N PRO A 41 10.45 12.23 -10.78
CA PRO A 41 10.52 11.58 -12.10
C PRO A 41 11.65 12.15 -12.99
N LEU A 42 12.16 13.33 -12.69
CA LEU A 42 13.31 13.94 -13.38
C LEU A 42 14.66 13.39 -12.89
N GLY A 43 14.66 12.40 -11.98
CA GLY A 43 15.88 11.78 -11.49
C GLY A 43 16.65 12.61 -10.46
N ASN A 44 16.08 13.70 -9.95
CA ASN A 44 16.66 14.39 -8.82
C ASN A 44 16.63 13.48 -7.59
N THR A 45 17.68 13.52 -6.80
CA THR A 45 17.83 12.71 -5.58
C THR A 45 16.94 13.17 -4.44
N TYR A 46 16.21 14.26 -4.61
CA TYR A 46 15.31 14.77 -3.60
C TYR A 46 14.02 13.96 -3.56
N PRO A 47 13.62 13.46 -2.40
CA PRO A 47 12.24 13.01 -2.16
C PRO A 47 11.26 14.15 -2.49
N VAL A 48 10.05 13.80 -2.92
CA VAL A 48 9.03 14.80 -3.34
C VAL A 48 8.76 15.87 -2.28
N HIS A 49 8.80 15.52 -1.00
CA HIS A 49 8.61 16.48 0.08
C HIS A 49 9.69 17.58 0.14
N LEU A 50 10.89 17.33 -0.35
CA LEU A 50 11.94 18.33 -0.48
C LEU A 50 11.76 19.22 -1.72
N CYS A 51 10.96 18.79 -2.70
CA CYS A 51 10.63 19.62 -3.86
C CYS A 51 9.93 20.92 -3.46
N ARG A 52 9.15 20.91 -2.38
CA ARG A 52 8.46 22.11 -1.89
C ARG A 52 9.39 23.21 -1.39
N LYS A 53 10.55 22.85 -0.83
CA LYS A 53 11.43 23.80 -0.13
C LYS A 53 12.78 24.00 -0.83
N GLU A 54 13.28 22.98 -1.48
CA GLU A 54 14.68 22.91 -1.90
C GLU A 54 14.86 22.65 -3.39
N CYS A 55 13.81 22.23 -4.11
CA CYS A 55 13.91 22.03 -5.55
C CYS A 55 14.05 23.38 -6.28
N PRO A 56 15.12 23.59 -7.05
CA PRO A 56 15.32 24.84 -7.77
C PRO A 56 14.26 25.12 -8.84
N LYS A 57 13.47 24.09 -9.23
CA LYS A 57 12.37 24.27 -10.19
C LYS A 57 11.09 24.75 -9.53
N GLY A 58 10.86 24.44 -8.26
CA GLY A 58 9.67 24.88 -7.53
C GLY A 58 8.39 24.68 -8.34
N THR A 59 7.61 25.74 -8.50
CA THR A 59 6.36 25.78 -9.28
C THR A 59 6.54 25.60 -10.79
N ASP A 60 7.76 25.79 -11.31
CA ASP A 60 8.07 25.61 -12.75
C ASP A 60 8.30 24.14 -13.11
N CYS A 61 8.15 23.22 -12.15
CA CYS A 61 8.30 21.79 -12.41
C CYS A 61 7.14 21.26 -13.29
N PRO A 62 7.42 20.65 -14.46
CA PRO A 62 6.39 20.20 -15.38
C PRO A 62 5.53 19.04 -14.81
N PHE A 63 6.02 18.35 -13.75
CA PHE A 63 5.29 17.24 -13.13
C PHE A 63 4.45 17.66 -11.94
N PHE A 64 4.85 18.70 -11.22
CA PHE A 64 4.23 19.08 -9.94
C PHE A 64 3.71 20.52 -9.90
N ALA A 65 3.87 21.28 -10.99
CA ALA A 65 3.47 22.69 -11.02
C ALA A 65 2.00 22.90 -10.61
N ALA A 66 1.09 22.06 -11.12
CA ALA A 66 -0.35 22.17 -10.83
C ALA A 66 -0.75 21.71 -9.42
N GLU A 67 0.09 20.92 -8.76
CA GLU A 67 -0.19 20.29 -7.46
C GLU A 67 0.75 20.75 -6.35
N TYR A 68 1.68 21.67 -6.67
CA TYR A 68 2.73 22.11 -5.76
C TYR A 68 2.19 22.55 -4.39
N GLU A 69 1.11 23.32 -4.37
CA GLU A 69 0.46 23.81 -3.15
C GLU A 69 -0.35 22.73 -2.40
N ARG A 70 -0.68 21.62 -3.07
CA ARG A 70 -1.42 20.50 -2.49
C ARG A 70 -0.51 19.36 -2.02
N MET A 71 0.79 19.47 -2.25
CA MET A 71 1.72 18.43 -1.81
C MET A 71 1.72 18.32 -0.28
N ARG A 72 1.79 17.09 0.20
CA ARG A 72 1.90 16.83 1.64
C ARG A 72 3.10 17.51 2.25
N THR A 73 2.95 17.97 3.48
CA THR A 73 4.07 18.41 4.31
C THR A 73 4.97 17.22 4.68
N THR A 74 6.14 17.48 5.23
CA THR A 74 7.05 16.40 5.66
C THR A 74 6.40 15.49 6.70
N GLU A 75 5.67 16.06 7.65
CA GLU A 75 4.96 15.31 8.70
C GLU A 75 3.86 14.41 8.11
N GLU A 76 3.15 14.90 7.10
CA GLU A 76 2.05 14.17 6.45
C GLU A 76 2.52 12.99 5.58
N LEU A 77 3.83 12.86 5.34
CA LEU A 77 4.40 11.70 4.63
C LEU A 77 4.59 10.48 5.53
N TYR A 78 4.60 10.67 6.84
CA TYR A 78 4.90 9.61 7.80
C TYR A 78 3.62 9.11 8.48
N PRO A 79 3.57 7.82 8.83
CA PRO A 79 2.58 7.34 9.79
C PRO A 79 2.84 8.00 11.17
N PRO A 80 1.86 7.96 12.09
CA PRO A 80 2.04 8.49 13.43
C PRO A 80 3.26 7.87 14.11
N LYS A 81 4.01 8.67 14.86
CA LYS A 81 5.26 8.24 15.50
C LYS A 81 5.04 7.06 16.43
N GLY A 82 5.76 5.97 16.20
CA GLY A 82 5.67 4.75 17.01
C GLY A 82 4.47 3.86 16.68
N ASP A 83 3.73 4.17 15.61
CA ASP A 83 2.57 3.44 15.15
C ASP A 83 2.77 2.92 13.71
N TRP A 84 1.76 2.26 13.20
CA TRP A 84 1.69 1.66 11.86
C TRP A 84 0.33 1.96 11.21
N TYR A 85 0.23 1.69 9.93
CA TYR A 85 -1.04 1.60 9.22
C TYR A 85 -1.32 0.16 8.80
N ASP A 86 -2.60 -0.21 8.76
CA ASP A 86 -3.02 -1.52 8.30
C ASP A 86 -3.18 -1.53 6.79
N ILE A 87 -2.91 -2.70 6.19
CA ILE A 87 -3.25 -2.96 4.79
C ILE A 87 -4.40 -3.96 4.79
N PRO A 88 -5.60 -3.56 4.31
CA PRO A 88 -6.78 -4.40 4.34
C PRO A 88 -6.76 -5.47 3.24
N TYR A 89 -7.36 -6.63 3.50
CA TYR A 89 -7.45 -7.77 2.58
C TYR A 89 -8.03 -7.39 1.23
N ARG A 90 -9.01 -6.51 1.21
CA ARG A 90 -9.68 -6.03 -0.01
C ARG A 90 -8.76 -5.27 -0.98
N CYS A 91 -7.56 -4.88 -0.57
CA CYS A 91 -6.54 -4.35 -1.48
C CYS A 91 -5.90 -5.43 -2.37
N LEU A 92 -6.04 -6.72 -2.01
CA LEU A 92 -5.51 -7.85 -2.75
C LEU A 92 -6.50 -8.42 -3.76
N LEU A 93 -7.77 -8.08 -3.65
CA LEU A 93 -8.87 -8.60 -4.48
C LEU A 93 -8.97 -7.81 -5.78
N SER A 94 -9.34 -8.48 -6.87
CA SER A 94 -9.68 -7.82 -8.13
C SER A 94 -11.19 -7.68 -8.27
N VAL A 95 -11.68 -6.50 -8.69
CA VAL A 95 -13.10 -6.29 -9.01
C VAL A 95 -13.49 -6.92 -10.34
N ASP A 96 -12.53 -7.06 -11.26
CA ASP A 96 -12.79 -7.54 -12.63
C ASP A 96 -12.58 -9.05 -12.77
N VAL A 97 -11.75 -9.65 -11.91
CA VAL A 97 -11.36 -11.07 -12.02
C VAL A 97 -11.59 -11.75 -10.65
N PRO A 98 -12.75 -12.39 -10.44
CA PRO A 98 -13.17 -12.87 -9.11
C PRO A 98 -12.26 -13.91 -8.46
N ASN A 99 -11.47 -14.65 -9.25
CA ASN A 99 -10.54 -15.67 -8.77
C ASN A 99 -9.07 -15.21 -8.76
N LEU A 100 -8.82 -13.91 -8.86
CA LEU A 100 -7.48 -13.32 -8.83
C LEU A 100 -7.20 -12.64 -7.49
N LEU A 101 -6.06 -12.98 -6.92
CA LEU A 101 -5.40 -12.23 -5.84
C LEU A 101 -4.12 -11.62 -6.37
N SER A 102 -3.84 -10.40 -5.93
CA SER A 102 -2.58 -9.71 -6.19
C SER A 102 -1.83 -9.44 -4.90
N SER A 103 -0.52 -9.34 -4.95
CA SER A 103 0.32 -9.02 -3.79
C SER A 103 1.49 -8.12 -4.14
N GLY A 104 2.19 -7.64 -3.13
CA GLY A 104 3.37 -6.81 -3.32
C GLY A 104 3.05 -5.51 -4.04
N ARG A 105 3.79 -5.21 -5.09
CA ARG A 105 3.69 -3.93 -5.83
C ARG A 105 2.55 -3.86 -6.84
N CYS A 106 1.68 -4.85 -6.87
CA CYS A 106 0.54 -4.92 -7.78
C CYS A 106 -0.82 -4.83 -7.05
N ILE A 107 -0.83 -4.62 -5.75
CA ILE A 107 -2.07 -4.44 -4.97
C ILE A 107 -2.82 -3.18 -5.41
N SER A 108 -4.10 -3.09 -5.06
CA SER A 108 -4.88 -1.88 -5.27
C SER A 108 -4.46 -0.78 -4.30
N ALA A 109 -3.85 0.27 -4.82
CA ALA A 109 -3.38 1.42 -4.05
C ALA A 109 -3.35 2.68 -4.92
N THR A 110 -3.45 3.84 -4.31
CA THR A 110 -3.10 5.11 -4.96
C THR A 110 -1.58 5.21 -5.12
N HIS A 111 -1.11 6.19 -5.88
CA HIS A 111 0.33 6.45 -6.02
C HIS A 111 1.02 6.63 -4.65
N GLU A 112 0.43 7.41 -3.74
CA GLU A 112 0.94 7.61 -2.38
C GLU A 112 0.86 6.34 -1.54
N GLY A 113 -0.27 5.61 -1.58
CA GLY A 113 -0.42 4.33 -0.88
C GLY A 113 0.61 3.30 -1.33
N MET A 114 0.87 3.22 -2.64
CA MET A 114 1.92 2.35 -3.19
C MET A 114 3.31 2.81 -2.73
N ALA A 115 3.57 4.11 -2.68
CA ALA A 115 4.86 4.64 -2.27
C ALA A 115 5.26 4.22 -0.84
N GLY A 116 4.31 4.08 0.07
CA GLY A 116 4.56 3.57 1.42
C GLY A 116 4.60 2.05 1.53
N SER A 117 3.76 1.34 0.75
CA SER A 117 3.60 -0.12 0.90
C SER A 117 4.57 -0.97 0.07
N ARG A 118 5.27 -0.42 -0.91
CA ARG A 118 6.12 -1.15 -1.88
C ARG A 118 7.46 -1.66 -1.35
N VAL A 119 7.80 -1.41 -0.10
CA VAL A 119 9.05 -1.88 0.52
C VAL A 119 9.03 -3.38 0.73
N MET A 120 10.21 -4.01 0.71
CA MET A 120 10.34 -5.47 0.70
C MET A 120 9.62 -6.15 1.86
N GLY A 121 9.76 -5.64 3.09
CA GLY A 121 9.12 -6.24 4.27
C GLY A 121 7.60 -6.31 4.13
N THR A 122 6.98 -5.20 3.72
CA THR A 122 5.54 -5.14 3.46
C THR A 122 5.14 -6.08 2.30
N CYS A 123 5.92 -6.09 1.20
CA CYS A 123 5.64 -6.98 0.07
C CYS A 123 5.72 -8.47 0.44
N VAL A 124 6.64 -8.86 1.33
CA VAL A 124 6.74 -10.25 1.84
C VAL A 124 5.48 -10.60 2.65
N ALA A 125 5.05 -9.73 3.56
CA ALA A 125 3.84 -9.94 4.35
C ALA A 125 2.59 -10.04 3.45
N LEU A 126 2.47 -9.20 2.42
CA LEU A 126 1.39 -9.27 1.44
C LEU A 126 1.42 -10.58 0.65
N GLY A 127 2.61 -11.09 0.30
CA GLY A 127 2.78 -12.37 -0.38
C GLY A 127 2.31 -13.55 0.48
N GLN A 128 2.67 -13.56 1.77
CA GLN A 128 2.20 -14.56 2.73
C GLN A 128 0.68 -14.50 2.86
N ALA A 129 0.11 -13.31 3.03
CA ALA A 129 -1.33 -13.14 3.16
C ALA A 129 -2.08 -13.63 1.91
N ALA A 130 -1.63 -13.26 0.70
CA ALA A 130 -2.25 -13.71 -0.54
C ALA A 130 -2.17 -15.23 -0.73
N GLY A 131 -1.02 -15.84 -0.43
CA GLY A 131 -0.83 -17.29 -0.52
C GLY A 131 -1.71 -18.05 0.48
N THR A 132 -1.78 -17.58 1.73
CA THR A 132 -2.64 -18.19 2.76
C THR A 132 -4.12 -18.04 2.38
N ALA A 133 -4.54 -16.86 1.92
CA ALA A 133 -5.91 -16.64 1.47
C ALA A 133 -6.28 -17.53 0.28
N ALA A 134 -5.40 -17.69 -0.71
CA ALA A 134 -5.62 -18.57 -1.85
C ALA A 134 -5.79 -20.03 -1.40
N ALA A 135 -4.95 -20.51 -0.48
CA ALA A 135 -5.05 -21.85 0.06
C ALA A 135 -6.38 -22.06 0.83
N LEU A 136 -6.81 -21.08 1.63
CA LEU A 136 -8.08 -21.13 2.34
C LEU A 136 -9.28 -21.13 1.36
N ALA A 137 -9.24 -20.29 0.32
CA ALA A 137 -10.26 -20.23 -0.72
C ALA A 137 -10.44 -21.59 -1.42
N VAL A 138 -9.32 -22.20 -1.86
CA VAL A 138 -9.33 -23.53 -2.52
C VAL A 138 -9.87 -24.61 -1.59
N ARG A 139 -9.43 -24.64 -0.33
CA ARG A 139 -9.89 -25.62 0.66
C ARG A 139 -11.39 -25.50 0.98
N ALA A 140 -11.89 -24.28 1.00
CA ALA A 140 -13.31 -24.01 1.25
C ALA A 140 -14.19 -24.09 -0.01
N GLY A 141 -13.59 -24.17 -1.21
CA GLY A 141 -14.31 -24.15 -2.48
C GLY A 141 -15.02 -22.82 -2.76
N VAL A 142 -14.43 -21.71 -2.33
CA VAL A 142 -15.01 -20.36 -2.47
C VAL A 142 -14.10 -19.43 -3.28
N ALA A 143 -14.66 -18.36 -3.80
CA ALA A 143 -13.86 -17.30 -4.40
C ALA A 143 -13.03 -16.55 -3.32
N PRO A 144 -11.87 -15.95 -3.68
CA PRO A 144 -11.07 -15.17 -2.76
C PRO A 144 -11.85 -14.11 -1.96
N ALA A 145 -12.80 -13.44 -2.59
CA ALA A 145 -13.64 -12.44 -1.91
C ALA A 145 -14.57 -13.00 -0.83
N ALA A 146 -14.80 -14.32 -0.81
CA ALA A 146 -15.65 -15.02 0.16
C ALA A 146 -14.83 -15.75 1.23
N VAL A 147 -13.52 -15.57 1.29
CA VAL A 147 -12.67 -16.13 2.35
C VAL A 147 -13.08 -15.53 3.70
N ASP A 148 -13.16 -16.39 4.71
CA ASP A 148 -13.32 -15.95 6.10
C ASP A 148 -12.05 -15.17 6.53
N VAL A 149 -12.20 -13.85 6.63
CA VAL A 149 -11.08 -12.97 6.98
C VAL A 149 -10.58 -13.19 8.40
N ALA A 150 -11.46 -13.53 9.34
CA ALA A 150 -11.05 -13.82 10.71
C ALA A 150 -10.18 -15.09 10.76
N GLY A 151 -10.60 -16.13 10.07
CA GLY A 151 -9.81 -17.36 9.92
C GLY A 151 -8.47 -17.12 9.20
N LEU A 152 -8.45 -16.24 8.20
CA LEU A 152 -7.22 -15.81 7.53
C LEU A 152 -6.28 -15.10 8.51
N GLN A 153 -6.78 -14.11 9.26
CA GLN A 153 -5.98 -13.38 10.26
C GLN A 153 -5.42 -14.31 11.33
N ASP A 154 -6.21 -15.28 11.79
CA ASP A 154 -5.75 -16.28 12.76
C ASP A 154 -4.66 -17.19 12.20
N ALA A 155 -4.75 -17.58 10.93
CA ALA A 155 -3.70 -18.33 10.25
C ALA A 155 -2.41 -17.51 10.17
N LEU A 156 -2.51 -16.25 9.75
CA LEU A 156 -1.37 -15.34 9.64
C LEU A 156 -0.68 -15.11 11.00
N ARG A 157 -1.47 -14.90 12.06
CA ARG A 157 -0.92 -14.73 13.44
C ARG A 157 -0.20 -15.98 13.94
N ARG A 158 -0.75 -17.19 13.67
CA ARG A 158 -0.09 -18.47 14.03
C ARG A 158 1.27 -18.62 13.31
N ASP A 159 1.38 -18.10 12.09
CA ASP A 159 2.61 -18.12 11.31
C ASP A 159 3.56 -16.95 11.66
N GLY A 160 3.23 -16.15 12.68
CA GLY A 160 4.05 -15.06 13.19
C GLY A 160 3.91 -13.73 12.44
N GLN A 161 2.93 -13.59 11.53
CA GLN A 161 2.68 -12.33 10.86
C GLN A 161 1.92 -11.34 11.76
N LEU A 162 2.34 -10.08 11.72
CA LEU A 162 1.65 -9.00 12.42
C LEU A 162 0.43 -8.55 11.61
N VAL A 163 -0.74 -8.81 12.15
CA VAL A 163 -2.05 -8.42 11.60
C VAL A 163 -2.99 -7.99 12.72
#